data_0114b9623e54f1cfaf827f98e9e4f8ee
#
_entry.id   0114b9623e54f1cfaf827f98e9e4f8ee
#
_cell.length_a   1.000
_cell.length_b   1.000
_cell.length_c   1.000
_cell.angle_alpha   90.00
_cell.angle_beta   90.00
_cell.angle_gamma   90.00
#
_symmetry.space_group_name_H-M   'P 1'
#
loop_
_entity.id
_entity.type
_entity.pdbx_description
1 polymer ?
#
loop_
_entity_poly.entity_id
_entity_poly.type
_entity_poly.pdbx_seq_one_letter_code
_entity_poly.pdbx_strand_id
1 'polypeptide(L)'
;MLAKSFFMLITLVAPLSGYSQRFNPAIDTLKKQLAKANSVAERVKLLGDLSRVYINENFAASDSIGKKMIEEAEISRDRKLMAEALLVNGERNSYFASRKENFKKTVDFYNQALDLSRQNKLDKEIARCYISLSAVYRIVPDADKAFSYVNQAFSYISILDDDSLKTLAHIELGNVYGLKREKLLSLRNYLSALRLAEDRKNAHLKRACYNALTNFYSGIEDYDKSIDYAVKAMNILDEIKGGVSPYNKPVALNAIGNLYALKKNYDMANYYLQQSLHIADSLRYEPLKIPAYMGILNNYLLSGRPAEALIYLNNSKEVKAFAAKFGLSHQIDYAYGYIYTDLGKYDSAKFYYIRAAPFFENNTTEAGRYVYYYQLARMYKLSGDNKKAIENFIKAKEIGDKVADPERIQEAAKELDTVYLKAGDYLHSKLFAAMYYQYKDSIEKLGQEKDLLQAEAADEQQRQERQQREEEEYKKRKNNIQYTAITIGIAALLIMMVVLGMFKVSAGFIKAVSFFTFLMLFEFIFLVFKKNIHSITHGEPWKDLAFMIGLAALLVPLHHWLEHRVLKYLTSHNRLTSAGYHIKNKLFRRNKK
;
A
#
# COMPACT_ATOMS: atom_id res chain seq x y z
N MET A 1 4.20 -25.08 -5.50
CA MET A 1 5.19 -24.59 -6.50
C MET A 1 4.60 -24.40 -7.90
N LEU A 2 3.87 -25.34 -8.49
CA LEU A 2 3.15 -25.17 -9.78
C LEU A 2 2.23 -23.92 -9.84
N ALA A 3 1.67 -23.49 -8.70
CA ALA A 3 0.86 -22.28 -8.60
C ALA A 3 1.61 -21.00 -8.95
N LYS A 4 2.89 -20.87 -8.54
CA LYS A 4 3.71 -19.68 -8.84
C LYS A 4 4.02 -19.55 -10.33
N SER A 5 4.27 -20.66 -11.00
CA SER A 5 4.64 -20.67 -12.43
C SER A 5 3.46 -20.35 -13.34
N PHE A 6 2.24 -20.75 -12.98
CA PHE A 6 1.03 -20.44 -13.74
C PHE A 6 0.61 -18.97 -13.54
N PHE A 7 0.83 -18.41 -12.34
CA PHE A 7 0.56 -17.02 -12.00
C PHE A 7 1.40 -16.01 -12.80
N MET A 8 2.67 -16.34 -13.10
CA MET A 8 3.55 -15.46 -13.87
C MET A 8 3.12 -15.28 -15.33
N LEU A 9 2.34 -16.20 -15.89
CA LEU A 9 1.81 -16.09 -17.25
C LEU A 9 0.69 -15.06 -17.39
N ILE A 10 -0.02 -14.76 -16.29
CA ILE A 10 -1.20 -13.88 -16.29
C ILE A 10 -0.83 -12.41 -16.04
N THR A 11 0.30 -12.12 -15.41
CA THR A 11 0.74 -10.76 -15.08
C THR A 11 1.37 -10.00 -16.25
N LEU A 12 1.63 -10.66 -17.38
CA LEU A 12 1.95 -10.01 -18.66
C LEU A 12 0.65 -9.49 -19.31
N VAL A 13 -0.06 -8.60 -18.63
CA VAL A 13 -0.92 -7.65 -19.33
C VAL A 13 0.04 -6.76 -20.11
N ALA A 14 0.33 -7.17 -21.35
CA ALA A 14 0.89 -6.26 -22.33
C ALA A 14 0.05 -4.98 -22.27
N PRO A 15 0.66 -3.79 -22.28
CA PRO A 15 -0.11 -2.57 -22.33
C PRO A 15 -1.04 -2.68 -23.53
N LEU A 16 -2.34 -2.69 -23.27
CA LEU A 16 -3.40 -2.71 -24.28
C LEU A 16 -3.43 -1.35 -24.96
N SER A 17 -2.31 -0.99 -25.59
CA SER A 17 -2.19 0.21 -26.40
C SER A 17 -2.88 -0.01 -27.73
N GLY A 18 -4.08 0.44 -27.79
CA GLY A 18 -4.86 0.53 -29.01
C GLY A 18 -6.14 -0.30 -28.93
N TYR A 19 -7.18 0.25 -28.39
CA TYR A 19 -8.56 0.15 -28.89
C TYR A 19 -9.58 0.56 -27.83
N SER A 20 -10.46 1.37 -28.31
CA SER A 20 -11.72 1.91 -27.82
C SER A 20 -11.59 3.18 -26.97
N GLN A 21 -11.98 4.26 -27.58
CA GLN A 21 -12.60 5.41 -26.91
C GLN A 21 -13.79 4.88 -26.09
N ARG A 22 -13.54 4.31 -24.92
CA ARG A 22 -14.58 3.96 -23.95
C ARG A 22 -14.49 4.97 -22.83
N PHE A 23 -15.65 5.43 -22.46
CA PHE A 23 -15.97 6.43 -21.49
C PHE A 23 -15.25 6.14 -20.15
N ASN A 24 -14.14 6.82 -19.89
CA ASN A 24 -13.55 6.89 -18.57
C ASN A 24 -14.02 8.22 -17.94
N PRO A 25 -14.89 8.16 -16.91
CA PRO A 25 -15.44 9.38 -16.29
C PRO A 25 -14.38 10.36 -15.80
N ALA A 26 -13.20 9.83 -15.40
CA ALA A 26 -12.08 10.66 -14.97
C ALA A 26 -11.51 11.47 -16.13
N ILE A 27 -11.42 10.91 -17.33
CA ILE A 27 -10.92 11.61 -18.53
C ILE A 27 -11.83 12.80 -18.87
N ASP A 28 -13.15 12.57 -18.89
CA ASP A 28 -14.10 13.65 -19.21
C ASP A 28 -14.13 14.73 -18.14
N THR A 29 -14.02 14.32 -16.88
CA THR A 29 -13.91 15.28 -15.76
C THR A 29 -12.68 16.14 -15.89
N LEU A 30 -11.49 15.53 -16.10
CA LEU A 30 -10.24 16.22 -16.28
C LEU A 30 -10.23 17.12 -17.53
N LYS A 31 -10.82 16.68 -18.65
CA LYS A 31 -10.99 17.51 -19.85
C LYS A 31 -11.87 18.73 -19.61
N LYS A 32 -12.99 18.56 -18.88
CA LYS A 32 -13.86 19.68 -18.52
C LYS A 32 -13.15 20.67 -17.56
N GLN A 33 -12.36 20.17 -16.61
CA GLN A 33 -11.55 21.01 -15.74
C GLN A 33 -10.46 21.75 -16.54
N LEU A 34 -9.77 21.05 -17.44
CA LEU A 34 -8.74 21.62 -18.30
C LEU A 34 -9.29 22.77 -19.17
N ALA A 35 -10.51 22.61 -19.71
CA ALA A 35 -11.17 23.65 -20.51
C ALA A 35 -11.55 24.88 -19.69
N LYS A 36 -11.67 24.76 -18.35
CA LYS A 36 -11.99 25.85 -17.43
C LYS A 36 -10.77 26.42 -16.68
N ALA A 37 -9.59 25.82 -16.88
CA ALA A 37 -8.38 26.21 -16.17
C ALA A 37 -7.91 27.60 -16.58
N ASN A 38 -7.77 28.50 -15.61
CA ASN A 38 -7.44 29.90 -15.84
C ASN A 38 -5.92 30.19 -15.75
N SER A 39 -5.14 29.30 -15.14
CA SER A 39 -3.69 29.49 -14.99
C SER A 39 -2.90 28.42 -15.74
N VAL A 40 -1.68 28.77 -16.20
CA VAL A 40 -0.78 27.82 -16.82
C VAL A 40 -0.40 26.70 -15.86
N ALA A 41 -0.18 27.02 -14.57
CA ALA A 41 0.13 26.03 -13.55
C ALA A 41 -0.99 24.99 -13.37
N GLU A 42 -2.23 25.43 -13.37
CA GLU A 42 -3.39 24.55 -13.31
C GLU A 42 -3.50 23.67 -14.56
N ARG A 43 -3.29 24.24 -15.76
CA ARG A 43 -3.30 23.47 -17.00
C ARG A 43 -2.20 22.41 -17.03
N VAL A 44 -0.97 22.75 -16.65
CA VAL A 44 0.16 21.81 -16.57
C VAL A 44 -0.15 20.66 -15.61
N LYS A 45 -0.71 20.96 -14.44
CA LYS A 45 -1.13 19.93 -13.47
C LYS A 45 -2.20 19.00 -14.05
N LEU A 46 -3.26 19.57 -14.64
CA LEU A 46 -4.36 18.80 -15.23
C LEU A 46 -3.93 17.96 -16.43
N LEU A 47 -3.01 18.49 -17.26
CA LEU A 47 -2.38 17.72 -18.35
C LEU A 47 -1.56 16.55 -17.78
N GLY A 48 -0.83 16.76 -16.69
CA GLY A 48 -0.11 15.70 -15.99
C GLY A 48 -1.05 14.58 -15.50
N ASP A 49 -2.13 14.94 -14.82
CA ASP A 49 -3.12 14.00 -14.34
C ASP A 49 -3.81 13.26 -15.51
N LEU A 50 -4.19 13.98 -16.56
CA LEU A 50 -4.79 13.42 -17.76
C LEU A 50 -3.84 12.46 -18.48
N SER A 51 -2.55 12.79 -18.57
CA SER A 51 -1.55 11.92 -19.20
C SER A 51 -1.39 10.61 -18.43
N ARG A 52 -1.41 10.64 -17.08
CA ARG A 52 -1.35 9.44 -16.23
C ARG A 52 -2.57 8.53 -16.44
N VAL A 53 -3.77 9.10 -16.52
CA VAL A 53 -4.98 8.31 -16.78
C VAL A 53 -4.92 7.63 -18.14
N TYR A 54 -4.38 8.31 -19.16
CA TYR A 54 -4.25 7.76 -20.51
C TYR A 54 -3.16 6.69 -20.67
N ILE A 55 -2.22 6.50 -19.72
CA ILE A 55 -1.16 5.48 -19.84
C ILE A 55 -1.74 4.10 -20.17
N ASN A 56 -2.80 3.70 -19.46
CA ASN A 56 -3.42 2.38 -19.60
C ASN A 56 -4.53 2.33 -20.66
N GLU A 57 -5.05 3.49 -21.07
CA GLU A 57 -6.16 3.59 -22.04
C GLU A 57 -5.63 3.72 -23.48
N ASN A 58 -4.71 4.65 -23.67
CA ASN A 58 -4.09 4.96 -24.96
C ASN A 58 -2.75 5.65 -24.76
N PHE A 59 -1.67 4.88 -24.83
CA PHE A 59 -0.33 5.41 -24.60
C PHE A 59 0.08 6.51 -25.60
N ALA A 60 -0.36 6.42 -26.87
CA ALA A 60 -0.06 7.46 -27.87
C ALA A 60 -0.75 8.79 -27.50
N ALA A 61 -2.00 8.74 -27.02
CA ALA A 61 -2.67 9.92 -26.49
C ALA A 61 -1.98 10.45 -25.22
N SER A 62 -1.55 9.57 -24.30
CA SER A 62 -0.75 9.94 -23.14
C SER A 62 0.55 10.66 -23.57
N ASP A 63 1.24 10.17 -24.61
CA ASP A 63 2.45 10.81 -25.15
C ASP A 63 2.21 12.20 -25.72
N SER A 64 1.15 12.35 -26.48
CA SER A 64 0.73 13.66 -27.04
C SER A 64 0.39 14.66 -25.93
N ILE A 65 -0.33 14.22 -24.89
CA ILE A 65 -0.66 15.07 -23.74
C ILE A 65 0.60 15.45 -22.95
N GLY A 66 1.53 14.50 -22.77
CA GLY A 66 2.80 14.76 -22.12
C GLY A 66 3.65 15.79 -22.84
N LYS A 67 3.69 15.78 -24.18
CA LYS A 67 4.34 16.81 -24.99
C LYS A 67 3.68 18.17 -24.80
N LYS A 68 2.36 18.23 -24.89
CA LYS A 68 1.60 19.47 -24.65
C LYS A 68 1.85 20.03 -23.24
N MET A 69 2.02 19.16 -22.24
CA MET A 69 2.37 19.56 -20.88
C MET A 69 3.73 20.29 -20.82
N ILE A 70 4.73 19.78 -21.55
CA ILE A 70 6.06 20.42 -21.65
C ILE A 70 5.94 21.78 -22.35
N GLU A 71 5.22 21.86 -23.48
CA GLU A 71 5.00 23.10 -24.23
C GLU A 71 4.35 24.19 -23.34
N GLU A 72 3.30 23.85 -22.60
CA GLU A 72 2.64 24.78 -21.67
C GLU A 72 3.59 25.21 -20.52
N ALA A 73 4.38 24.28 -19.99
CA ALA A 73 5.36 24.61 -18.95
C ALA A 73 6.48 25.53 -19.49
N GLU A 74 6.91 25.35 -20.74
CA GLU A 74 7.92 26.19 -21.40
C GLU A 74 7.40 27.62 -21.61
N ILE A 75 6.16 27.76 -22.07
CA ILE A 75 5.50 29.07 -22.25
C ILE A 75 5.43 29.84 -20.93
N SER A 76 5.23 29.13 -19.80
CA SER A 76 5.14 29.76 -18.47
C SER A 76 6.45 30.43 -18.02
N ARG A 77 7.59 30.00 -18.55
CA ARG A 77 8.95 30.33 -18.10
C ARG A 77 9.23 29.97 -16.63
N ASP A 78 8.30 29.27 -15.95
CA ASP A 78 8.48 28.79 -14.59
C ASP A 78 9.32 27.50 -14.59
N ARG A 79 10.54 27.61 -14.06
CA ARG A 79 11.50 26.50 -14.02
C ARG A 79 11.02 25.33 -13.17
N LYS A 80 10.23 25.61 -12.13
CA LYS A 80 9.65 24.56 -11.29
C LYS A 80 8.57 23.79 -12.04
N LEU A 81 7.67 24.47 -12.73
CA LEU A 81 6.67 23.82 -13.59
C LEU A 81 7.30 22.99 -14.70
N MET A 82 8.40 23.48 -15.28
CA MET A 82 9.14 22.73 -16.29
C MET A 82 9.77 21.46 -15.71
N ALA A 83 10.38 21.53 -14.51
CA ALA A 83 10.92 20.36 -13.83
C ALA A 83 9.82 19.33 -13.51
N GLU A 84 8.65 19.79 -13.04
CA GLU A 84 7.49 18.92 -12.81
C GLU A 84 6.98 18.27 -14.11
N ALA A 85 6.93 18.99 -15.21
CA ALA A 85 6.52 18.45 -16.50
C ALA A 85 7.47 17.36 -17.00
N LEU A 86 8.77 17.56 -16.85
CA LEU A 86 9.80 16.56 -17.19
C LEU A 86 9.69 15.33 -16.29
N LEU A 87 9.50 15.50 -14.97
CA LEU A 87 9.29 14.39 -14.03
C LEU A 87 8.08 13.53 -14.40
N VAL A 88 6.94 14.16 -14.70
CA VAL A 88 5.72 13.43 -15.11
C VAL A 88 5.92 12.68 -16.42
N ASN A 89 6.66 13.25 -17.38
CA ASN A 89 6.99 12.56 -18.63
C ASN A 89 7.95 11.39 -18.39
N GLY A 90 8.89 11.52 -17.47
CA GLY A 90 9.71 10.41 -17.00
C GLY A 90 8.88 9.30 -16.37
N GLU A 91 7.98 9.62 -15.42
CA GLU A 91 7.05 8.67 -14.80
C GLU A 91 6.24 7.91 -15.87
N ARG A 92 5.66 8.62 -16.82
CA ARG A 92 4.87 8.02 -17.89
C ARG A 92 5.67 7.01 -18.72
N ASN A 93 6.90 7.35 -19.12
CA ASN A 93 7.76 6.45 -19.88
C ASN A 93 8.28 5.27 -19.04
N SER A 94 8.40 5.43 -17.71
CA SER A 94 8.89 4.38 -16.81
C SER A 94 8.00 3.13 -16.78
N TYR A 95 6.71 3.24 -17.09
CA TYR A 95 5.81 2.09 -17.20
C TYR A 95 6.26 1.07 -18.27
N PHE A 96 7.05 1.50 -19.23
CA PHE A 96 7.59 0.66 -20.31
C PHE A 96 9.12 0.59 -20.29
N ALA A 97 9.74 0.99 -19.18
CA ALA A 97 11.21 1.06 -19.07
C ALA A 97 11.92 -0.30 -19.13
N SER A 98 11.19 -1.42 -19.06
CA SER A 98 11.73 -2.75 -19.36
C SER A 98 12.20 -2.88 -20.82
N ARG A 99 11.70 -2.03 -21.74
CA ARG A 99 12.18 -1.91 -23.11
C ARG A 99 13.34 -0.91 -23.16
N LYS A 100 14.47 -1.29 -23.77
CA LYS A 100 15.70 -0.49 -23.82
C LYS A 100 15.49 0.95 -24.30
N GLU A 101 14.64 1.17 -25.29
CA GLU A 101 14.35 2.50 -25.83
C GLU A 101 13.61 3.39 -24.82
N ASN A 102 12.58 2.84 -24.16
CA ASN A 102 11.82 3.58 -23.15
C ASN A 102 12.63 3.82 -21.88
N PHE A 103 13.51 2.88 -21.50
CA PHE A 103 14.46 3.09 -20.41
C PHE A 103 15.31 4.33 -20.66
N LYS A 104 15.93 4.42 -21.87
CA LYS A 104 16.75 5.58 -22.23
C LYS A 104 15.96 6.88 -22.14
N LYS A 105 14.78 6.94 -22.78
CA LYS A 105 13.90 8.12 -22.73
C LYS A 105 13.52 8.51 -21.29
N THR A 106 13.23 7.52 -20.44
CA THR A 106 12.89 7.77 -19.03
C THR A 106 14.05 8.40 -18.28
N VAL A 107 15.24 7.83 -18.41
CA VAL A 107 16.45 8.36 -17.78
C VAL A 107 16.78 9.76 -18.30
N ASP A 108 16.63 10.00 -19.59
CA ASP A 108 16.86 11.32 -20.22
C ASP A 108 15.91 12.38 -19.64
N PHE A 109 14.61 12.08 -19.47
CA PHE A 109 13.67 13.01 -18.85
C PHE A 109 14.02 13.31 -17.39
N TYR A 110 14.38 12.30 -16.61
CA TYR A 110 14.75 12.51 -15.21
C TYR A 110 16.07 13.28 -15.05
N ASN A 111 17.05 13.06 -15.94
CA ASN A 111 18.29 13.83 -15.91
C ASN A 111 18.04 15.29 -16.32
N GLN A 112 17.24 15.57 -17.36
CA GLN A 112 16.85 16.94 -17.71
C GLN A 112 16.15 17.65 -16.56
N ALA A 113 15.22 16.96 -15.87
CA ALA A 113 14.56 17.49 -14.69
C ALA A 113 15.55 17.78 -13.55
N LEU A 114 16.50 16.86 -13.32
CA LEU A 114 17.53 16.99 -12.29
C LEU A 114 18.47 18.16 -12.55
N ASP A 115 18.96 18.29 -13.78
CA ASP A 115 19.88 19.36 -14.15
C ASP A 115 19.19 20.74 -14.05
N LEU A 116 17.95 20.83 -14.53
CA LEU A 116 17.14 22.05 -14.40
C LEU A 116 16.90 22.40 -12.92
N SER A 117 16.58 21.41 -12.10
CA SER A 117 16.32 21.60 -10.67
C SER A 117 17.57 22.02 -9.91
N ARG A 118 18.75 21.47 -10.25
CA ARG A 118 20.04 21.86 -9.67
C ARG A 118 20.42 23.30 -9.99
N GLN A 119 20.28 23.70 -11.28
CA GLN A 119 20.55 25.08 -11.72
C GLN A 119 19.68 26.11 -11.01
N ASN A 120 18.46 25.71 -10.60
CA ASN A 120 17.49 26.60 -9.97
C ASN A 120 17.32 26.35 -8.46
N LYS A 121 18.16 25.51 -7.84
CA LYS A 121 18.14 25.18 -6.40
C LYS A 121 16.79 24.69 -5.89
N LEU A 122 16.14 23.83 -6.67
CA LEU A 122 14.84 23.25 -6.37
C LEU A 122 15.03 21.91 -5.62
N ASP A 123 15.41 21.96 -4.35
CA ASP A 123 15.85 20.79 -3.56
C ASP A 123 14.79 19.69 -3.48
N LYS A 124 13.51 20.06 -3.43
CA LYS A 124 12.39 19.12 -3.44
C LYS A 124 12.31 18.33 -4.75
N GLU A 125 12.43 19.02 -5.87
CA GLU A 125 12.42 18.43 -7.22
C GLU A 125 13.68 17.58 -7.43
N ILE A 126 14.85 18.01 -6.93
CA ILE A 126 16.09 17.21 -6.94
C ILE A 126 15.89 15.88 -6.22
N ALA A 127 15.33 15.91 -5.01
CA ALA A 127 15.06 14.69 -4.24
C ALA A 127 14.09 13.75 -4.99
N ARG A 128 13.04 14.29 -5.63
CA ARG A 128 12.10 13.52 -6.45
C ARG A 128 12.79 12.88 -7.66
N CYS A 129 13.67 13.63 -8.36
CA CYS A 129 14.44 13.09 -9.48
C CYS A 129 15.28 11.89 -9.05
N TYR A 130 15.96 11.97 -7.91
CA TYR A 130 16.78 10.89 -7.40
C TYR A 130 15.96 9.65 -7.00
N ILE A 131 14.81 9.81 -6.34
CA ILE A 131 13.90 8.70 -6.03
C ILE A 131 13.43 8.04 -7.34
N SER A 132 13.07 8.84 -8.35
CA SER A 132 12.60 8.33 -9.65
C SER A 132 13.70 7.61 -10.43
N LEU A 133 14.93 8.14 -10.41
CA LEU A 133 16.09 7.47 -11.02
C LEU A 133 16.38 6.13 -10.33
N SER A 134 16.36 6.08 -8.99
CA SER A 134 16.48 4.84 -8.24
C SER A 134 15.47 3.79 -8.72
N ALA A 135 14.18 4.18 -8.79
CA ALA A 135 13.10 3.29 -9.21
C ALA A 135 13.31 2.73 -10.64
N VAL A 136 13.82 3.54 -11.56
CA VAL A 136 14.09 3.10 -12.95
C VAL A 136 15.27 2.14 -13.02
N TYR A 137 16.37 2.40 -12.30
CA TYR A 137 17.51 1.49 -12.26
C TYR A 137 17.18 0.18 -11.55
N ARG A 138 16.17 0.15 -10.69
CA ARG A 138 15.63 -1.10 -10.13
C ARG A 138 14.87 -1.94 -11.16
N ILE A 139 14.25 -1.34 -12.19
CA ILE A 139 13.58 -2.08 -13.28
C ILE A 139 14.59 -2.85 -14.14
N VAL A 140 15.79 -2.31 -14.37
CA VAL A 140 16.88 -2.99 -15.10
C VAL A 140 17.87 -3.70 -14.17
N PRO A 141 17.46 -4.21 -13.05
CA PRO A 141 18.05 -4.69 -11.81
C PRO A 141 19.53 -4.26 -11.55
N ASP A 142 19.82 -2.96 -11.70
CA ASP A 142 21.11 -2.38 -11.29
C ASP A 142 20.98 -1.86 -9.85
N ALA A 143 21.14 -2.78 -8.90
CA ALA A 143 20.93 -2.52 -7.48
C ALA A 143 21.88 -1.44 -6.91
N ASP A 144 23.12 -1.36 -7.41
CA ASP A 144 24.11 -0.42 -6.89
C ASP A 144 23.82 1.01 -7.34
N LYS A 145 23.45 1.21 -8.60
CA LYS A 145 23.00 2.53 -9.05
C LYS A 145 21.69 2.95 -8.38
N ALA A 146 20.72 2.03 -8.26
CA ALA A 146 19.48 2.32 -7.54
C ALA A 146 19.76 2.76 -6.10
N PHE A 147 20.64 2.04 -5.38
CA PHE A 147 21.06 2.38 -4.02
C PHE A 147 21.77 3.73 -3.96
N SER A 148 22.69 4.01 -4.89
CA SER A 148 23.38 5.31 -4.96
C SER A 148 22.39 6.46 -5.11
N TYR A 149 21.40 6.35 -6.01
CA TYR A 149 20.43 7.42 -6.23
C TYR A 149 19.51 7.64 -5.03
N VAL A 150 19.00 6.58 -4.40
CA VAL A 150 18.12 6.77 -3.24
C VAL A 150 18.88 7.40 -2.06
N ASN A 151 20.16 7.08 -1.87
CA ASN A 151 20.98 7.74 -0.85
C ASN A 151 21.24 9.23 -1.16
N GLN A 152 21.42 9.58 -2.44
CA GLN A 152 21.48 10.98 -2.85
C GLN A 152 20.15 11.70 -2.56
N ALA A 153 19.01 11.05 -2.73
CA ALA A 153 17.71 11.62 -2.33
C ALA A 153 17.68 11.94 -0.83
N PHE A 154 18.14 11.03 0.02
CA PHE A 154 18.16 11.23 1.47
C PHE A 154 19.03 12.42 1.90
N SER A 155 20.13 12.74 1.21
CA SER A 155 20.96 13.91 1.53
C SER A 155 20.20 15.24 1.38
N TYR A 156 19.29 15.33 0.41
CA TYR A 156 18.42 16.49 0.24
C TYR A 156 17.21 16.45 1.19
N ILE A 157 16.61 15.28 1.38
CA ILE A 157 15.42 15.09 2.22
C ILE A 157 15.73 15.37 3.70
N SER A 158 16.98 15.13 4.15
CA SER A 158 17.40 15.43 5.53
C SER A 158 17.32 16.91 5.88
N ILE A 159 17.42 17.79 4.89
CA ILE A 159 17.35 19.26 5.03
C ILE A 159 15.91 19.74 4.86
N LEU A 160 15.12 19.02 4.02
CA LEU A 160 13.72 19.31 3.77
C LEU A 160 12.85 18.66 4.85
N ASP A 161 12.08 19.41 5.60
CA ASP A 161 11.10 18.84 6.55
C ASP A 161 9.83 18.34 5.80
N ASP A 162 10.04 17.43 4.83
CA ASP A 162 8.98 16.86 3.98
C ASP A 162 8.83 15.36 4.23
N ASP A 163 7.94 15.00 5.17
CA ASP A 163 7.67 13.60 5.51
C ASP A 163 7.07 12.79 4.35
N SER A 164 6.43 13.45 3.37
CA SER A 164 5.94 12.76 2.18
C SER A 164 7.09 12.25 1.33
N LEU A 165 8.12 13.07 1.12
CA LEU A 165 9.34 12.64 0.42
C LEU A 165 10.11 11.61 1.23
N LYS A 166 10.22 11.78 2.56
CA LYS A 166 10.82 10.76 3.45
C LYS A 166 10.13 9.41 3.29
N THR A 167 8.80 9.40 3.30
CA THR A 167 8.00 8.18 3.10
C THR A 167 8.31 7.50 1.78
N LEU A 168 8.30 8.25 0.68
CA LEU A 168 8.59 7.71 -0.66
C LEU A 168 10.02 7.20 -0.77
N ALA A 169 10.99 7.92 -0.21
CA ALA A 169 12.39 7.49 -0.19
C ALA A 169 12.59 6.21 0.63
N HIS A 170 11.92 6.06 1.78
CA HIS A 170 11.96 4.82 2.55
C HIS A 170 11.31 3.65 1.81
N ILE A 171 10.17 3.86 1.12
CA ILE A 171 9.59 2.81 0.27
C ILE A 171 10.59 2.38 -0.80
N GLU A 172 11.22 3.34 -1.48
CA GLU A 172 12.17 3.03 -2.54
C GLU A 172 13.43 2.36 -2.00
N LEU A 173 13.97 2.80 -0.86
CA LEU A 173 15.10 2.15 -0.21
C LEU A 173 14.76 0.72 0.21
N GLY A 174 13.54 0.49 0.71
CA GLY A 174 13.01 -0.84 0.99
C GLY A 174 12.99 -1.72 -0.25
N ASN A 175 12.54 -1.19 -1.40
CA ASN A 175 12.55 -1.88 -2.68
C ASN A 175 13.98 -2.23 -3.14
N VAL A 176 14.93 -1.30 -2.97
CA VAL A 176 16.35 -1.51 -3.33
C VAL A 176 16.98 -2.58 -2.46
N TYR A 177 16.73 -2.58 -1.14
CA TYR A 177 17.18 -3.65 -0.25
C TYR A 177 16.55 -5.00 -0.62
N GLY A 178 15.29 -5.02 -1.04
CA GLY A 178 14.64 -6.21 -1.58
C GLY A 178 15.36 -6.76 -2.81
N LEU A 179 15.80 -5.90 -3.74
CA LEU A 179 16.61 -6.29 -4.89
C LEU A 179 17.99 -6.83 -4.48
N LYS A 180 18.62 -6.25 -3.45
CA LYS A 180 19.87 -6.72 -2.86
C LYS A 180 19.71 -7.99 -2.00
N ARG A 181 18.48 -8.51 -1.86
CA ARG A 181 18.12 -9.64 -0.99
C ARG A 181 18.33 -9.39 0.52
N GLU A 182 18.49 -8.14 0.91
CA GLU A 182 18.63 -7.70 2.31
C GLU A 182 17.24 -7.48 2.94
N LYS A 183 16.52 -8.59 3.13
CA LYS A 183 15.09 -8.61 3.47
C LYS A 183 14.75 -7.86 4.76
N LEU A 184 15.61 -7.98 5.80
CA LEU A 184 15.37 -7.27 7.07
C LEU A 184 15.45 -5.75 6.91
N LEU A 185 16.45 -5.25 6.17
CA LEU A 185 16.57 -3.81 5.88
C LEU A 185 15.42 -3.32 5.00
N SER A 186 14.97 -4.16 4.06
CA SER A 186 13.77 -3.89 3.26
C SER A 186 12.54 -3.68 4.16
N LEU A 187 12.27 -4.62 5.07
CA LEU A 187 11.14 -4.53 6.00
C LEU A 187 11.21 -3.30 6.90
N ARG A 188 12.38 -3.04 7.52
CA ARG A 188 12.59 -1.87 8.39
C ARG A 188 12.26 -0.57 7.67
N ASN A 189 12.65 -0.45 6.41
CA ASN A 189 12.35 0.75 5.62
C ASN A 189 10.86 0.87 5.30
N TYR A 190 10.16 -0.22 4.95
CA TYR A 190 8.71 -0.17 4.73
C TYR A 190 7.93 0.19 5.99
N LEU A 191 8.34 -0.33 7.16
CA LEU A 191 7.71 0.00 8.44
C LEU A 191 7.99 1.47 8.84
N SER A 192 9.20 1.98 8.58
CA SER A 192 9.51 3.40 8.77
C SER A 192 8.67 4.31 7.88
N ALA A 193 8.50 3.92 6.60
CA ALA A 193 7.62 4.64 5.68
C ALA A 193 6.16 4.64 6.17
N LEU A 194 5.66 3.49 6.64
CA LEU A 194 4.30 3.36 7.12
C LEU A 194 4.05 4.28 8.32
N ARG A 195 4.96 4.31 9.29
CA ARG A 195 4.86 5.18 10.47
C ARG A 195 4.75 6.65 10.07
N LEU A 196 5.62 7.13 9.18
CA LEU A 196 5.55 8.51 8.67
C LEU A 196 4.22 8.83 7.98
N ALA A 197 3.69 7.87 7.19
CA ALA A 197 2.41 8.04 6.52
C ALA A 197 1.21 8.04 7.48
N GLU A 198 1.28 7.29 8.58
CA GLU A 198 0.27 7.24 9.64
C GLU A 198 0.26 8.51 10.46
N ASP A 199 1.43 9.02 10.88
CA ASP A 199 1.57 10.26 11.65
C ASP A 199 0.96 11.46 10.89
N ARG A 200 1.12 11.50 9.57
CA ARG A 200 0.56 12.55 8.70
C ARG A 200 -0.87 12.28 8.25
N LYS A 201 -1.47 11.15 8.60
CA LYS A 201 -2.82 10.73 8.17
C LYS A 201 -3.01 10.80 6.65
N ASN A 202 -1.95 10.54 5.89
CA ASN A 202 -1.97 10.61 4.43
C ASN A 202 -2.40 9.27 3.82
N ALA A 203 -3.65 9.17 3.38
CA ALA A 203 -4.23 7.95 2.84
C ALA A 203 -3.50 7.43 1.58
N HIS A 204 -3.01 8.31 0.70
CA HIS A 204 -2.25 7.89 -0.48
C HIS A 204 -0.91 7.22 -0.11
N LEU A 205 -0.18 7.81 0.84
CA LEU A 205 1.09 7.26 1.30
C LEU A 205 0.89 5.97 2.10
N LYS A 206 -0.12 5.93 2.99
CA LYS A 206 -0.49 4.68 3.69
C LYS A 206 -0.76 3.55 2.71
N ARG A 207 -1.55 3.81 1.66
CA ARG A 207 -1.81 2.81 0.61
C ARG A 207 -0.53 2.35 -0.07
N ALA A 208 0.39 3.26 -0.41
CA ALA A 208 1.67 2.91 -1.02
C ALA A 208 2.50 2.00 -0.10
N CYS A 209 2.56 2.31 1.21
CA CYS A 209 3.22 1.48 2.21
C CYS A 209 2.57 0.10 2.35
N TYR A 210 1.23 0.03 2.42
CA TYR A 210 0.52 -1.24 2.48
C TYR A 210 0.78 -2.11 1.25
N ASN A 211 0.80 -1.54 0.05
CA ASN A 211 1.16 -2.28 -1.17
C ASN A 211 2.60 -2.80 -1.13
N ALA A 212 3.55 -2.00 -0.64
CA ALA A 212 4.94 -2.42 -0.49
C ALA A 212 5.07 -3.59 0.50
N LEU A 213 4.39 -3.51 1.65
CA LEU A 213 4.34 -4.59 2.65
C LEU A 213 3.62 -5.84 2.12
N THR A 214 2.53 -5.68 1.37
CA THR A 214 1.85 -6.79 0.67
C THR A 214 2.84 -7.56 -0.20
N ASN A 215 3.59 -6.85 -1.05
CA ASN A 215 4.56 -7.48 -1.94
C ASN A 215 5.71 -8.12 -1.17
N PHE A 216 6.20 -7.47 -0.11
CA PHE A 216 7.24 -8.00 0.75
C PHE A 216 6.83 -9.32 1.40
N TYR A 217 5.68 -9.34 2.10
CA TYR A 217 5.19 -10.53 2.78
C TYR A 217 4.81 -11.66 1.81
N SER A 218 4.28 -11.32 0.63
CA SER A 218 4.07 -12.30 -0.44
C SER A 218 5.39 -12.91 -0.93
N GLY A 219 6.44 -12.10 -1.04
CA GLY A 219 7.77 -12.54 -1.46
C GLY A 219 8.47 -13.47 -0.46
N ILE A 220 8.15 -13.37 0.82
CA ILE A 220 8.62 -14.29 1.86
C ILE A 220 7.58 -15.38 2.20
N GLU A 221 6.50 -15.47 1.41
CA GLU A 221 5.41 -16.46 1.54
C GLU A 221 4.64 -16.40 2.88
N ASP A 222 4.68 -15.27 3.57
CA ASP A 222 3.77 -14.97 4.68
C ASP A 222 2.46 -14.42 4.10
N TYR A 223 1.66 -15.33 3.54
CA TYR A 223 0.43 -14.95 2.85
C TYR A 223 -0.62 -14.35 3.77
N ASP A 224 -0.60 -14.68 5.07
CA ASP A 224 -1.55 -14.12 6.03
C ASP A 224 -1.31 -12.63 6.22
N LYS A 225 -0.07 -12.23 6.49
CA LYS A 225 0.28 -10.79 6.58
C LYS A 225 0.13 -10.09 5.24
N SER A 226 0.48 -10.74 4.14
CA SER A 226 0.30 -10.19 2.79
C SER A 226 -1.18 -9.86 2.52
N ILE A 227 -2.10 -10.77 2.84
CA ILE A 227 -3.55 -10.56 2.71
C ILE A 227 -4.03 -9.43 3.62
N ASP A 228 -3.60 -9.39 4.88
CA ASP A 228 -3.96 -8.33 5.82
C ASP A 228 -3.59 -6.93 5.27
N TYR A 229 -2.35 -6.76 4.79
CA TYR A 229 -1.93 -5.50 4.20
C TYR A 229 -2.63 -5.18 2.87
N ALA A 230 -2.93 -6.18 2.03
CA ALA A 230 -3.70 -6.00 0.81
C ALA A 230 -5.14 -5.52 1.09
N VAL A 231 -5.79 -6.08 2.12
CA VAL A 231 -7.12 -5.64 2.58
C VAL A 231 -7.07 -4.21 3.13
N LYS A 232 -6.06 -3.88 3.94
CA LYS A 232 -5.83 -2.49 4.41
C LYS A 232 -5.63 -1.52 3.24
N ALA A 233 -4.85 -1.92 2.22
CA ALA A 233 -4.64 -1.11 1.01
C ALA A 233 -5.91 -0.93 0.18
N MET A 234 -6.82 -1.91 0.17
CA MET A 234 -8.12 -1.81 -0.47
C MET A 234 -9.07 -0.90 0.31
N ASN A 235 -9.19 -1.09 1.62
CA ASN A 235 -10.15 -0.35 2.45
C ASN A 235 -9.82 1.15 2.48
N ILE A 236 -8.55 1.53 2.48
CA ILE A 236 -8.15 2.94 2.47
C ILE A 236 -8.54 3.69 1.18
N LEU A 237 -8.94 2.98 0.11
CA LEU A 237 -9.42 3.62 -1.12
C LEU A 237 -10.64 4.51 -0.87
N ASP A 238 -11.49 4.13 0.07
CA ASP A 238 -12.71 4.87 0.41
C ASP A 238 -12.40 6.17 1.21
N GLU A 239 -11.20 6.26 1.83
CA GLU A 239 -10.74 7.45 2.57
C GLU A 239 -10.04 8.49 1.68
N ILE A 240 -9.66 8.14 0.45
CA ILE A 240 -8.89 9.01 -0.44
C ILE A 240 -9.80 10.11 -1.02
N LYS A 241 -9.63 11.34 -0.53
CA LYS A 241 -10.32 12.53 -1.04
C LYS A 241 -9.75 12.94 -2.40
N GLY A 242 -10.63 13.30 -3.33
CA GLY A 242 -10.23 13.79 -4.67
C GLY A 242 -10.41 12.79 -5.80
N GLY A 243 -10.95 11.63 -5.51
CA GLY A 243 -11.32 10.60 -6.48
C GLY A 243 -10.19 9.60 -6.72
N VAL A 244 -10.48 8.37 -6.40
CA VAL A 244 -9.66 7.23 -6.81
C VAL A 244 -10.26 6.69 -8.10
N SER A 245 -9.42 6.28 -9.04
CA SER A 245 -9.91 5.60 -10.24
C SER A 245 -10.84 4.45 -9.83
N PRO A 246 -12.04 4.34 -10.39
CA PRO A 246 -13.00 3.27 -10.07
C PRO A 246 -12.41 1.88 -10.34
N TYR A 247 -11.34 1.80 -11.13
CA TYR A 247 -10.63 0.57 -11.46
C TYR A 247 -9.74 0.04 -10.34
N ASN A 248 -9.40 0.87 -9.33
CA ASN A 248 -8.51 0.45 -8.25
C ASN A 248 -9.11 -0.66 -7.36
N LYS A 249 -10.42 -0.63 -7.12
CA LYS A 249 -11.08 -1.63 -6.27
C LYS A 249 -11.09 -3.03 -6.89
N PRO A 250 -11.51 -3.23 -8.16
CA PRO A 250 -11.40 -4.55 -8.79
C PRO A 250 -9.96 -5.04 -8.93
N VAL A 251 -8.98 -4.16 -9.17
CA VAL A 251 -7.56 -4.54 -9.18
C VAL A 251 -7.11 -5.05 -7.81
N ALA A 252 -7.49 -4.36 -6.73
CA ALA A 252 -7.18 -4.79 -5.36
C ALA A 252 -7.84 -6.13 -5.01
N LEU A 253 -9.11 -6.32 -5.39
CA LEU A 253 -9.83 -7.58 -5.19
C LEU A 253 -9.17 -8.75 -5.94
N ASN A 254 -8.72 -8.52 -7.18
CA ASN A 254 -7.94 -9.52 -7.94
C ASN A 254 -6.64 -9.87 -7.21
N ALA A 255 -5.91 -8.88 -6.70
CA ALA A 255 -4.67 -9.12 -5.96
C ALA A 255 -4.93 -9.96 -4.69
N ILE A 256 -5.97 -9.64 -3.92
CA ILE A 256 -6.37 -10.39 -2.72
C ILE A 256 -6.78 -11.82 -3.11
N GLY A 257 -7.59 -12.00 -4.16
CA GLY A 257 -7.98 -13.32 -4.65
C GLY A 257 -6.76 -14.17 -5.03
N ASN A 258 -5.79 -13.56 -5.67
CA ASN A 258 -4.54 -14.23 -6.03
C ASN A 258 -3.71 -14.65 -4.80
N LEU A 259 -3.65 -13.82 -3.76
CA LEU A 259 -2.97 -14.15 -2.50
C LEU A 259 -3.64 -15.34 -1.79
N TYR A 260 -4.98 -15.39 -1.79
CA TYR A 260 -5.70 -16.55 -1.26
C TYR A 260 -5.43 -17.82 -2.09
N ALA A 261 -5.29 -17.71 -3.41
CA ALA A 261 -4.91 -18.85 -4.25
C ALA A 261 -3.50 -19.35 -3.91
N LEU A 262 -2.52 -18.45 -3.69
CA LEU A 262 -1.18 -18.80 -3.21
C LEU A 262 -1.21 -19.49 -1.85
N LYS A 263 -2.10 -19.05 -0.96
CA LYS A 263 -2.39 -19.70 0.33
C LYS A 263 -3.12 -21.03 0.18
N LYS A 264 -3.53 -21.42 -1.05
CA LYS A 264 -4.34 -22.61 -1.38
C LYS A 264 -5.77 -22.57 -0.81
N ASN A 265 -6.26 -21.41 -0.46
CA ASN A 265 -7.67 -21.19 -0.08
C ASN A 265 -8.46 -20.75 -1.34
N TYR A 266 -8.81 -21.73 -2.17
CA TYR A 266 -9.43 -21.49 -3.48
C TYR A 266 -10.85 -20.94 -3.38
N ASP A 267 -11.57 -21.22 -2.31
CA ASP A 267 -12.93 -20.71 -2.09
C ASP A 267 -12.89 -19.20 -1.85
N MET A 268 -12.02 -18.74 -0.94
CA MET A 268 -11.83 -17.31 -0.71
C MET A 268 -11.22 -16.62 -1.93
N ALA A 269 -10.30 -17.28 -2.64
CA ALA A 269 -9.76 -16.76 -3.89
C ALA A 269 -10.89 -16.48 -4.91
N ASN A 270 -11.76 -17.46 -5.13
CA ASN A 270 -12.89 -17.32 -6.04
C ASN A 270 -13.88 -16.24 -5.59
N TYR A 271 -14.15 -16.14 -4.28
CA TYR A 271 -15.00 -15.10 -3.72
C TYR A 271 -14.51 -13.70 -4.11
N TYR A 272 -13.23 -13.38 -3.86
CA TYR A 272 -12.67 -12.07 -4.19
C TYR A 272 -12.60 -11.80 -5.70
N LEU A 273 -12.28 -12.82 -6.50
CA LEU A 273 -12.24 -12.71 -7.95
C LEU A 273 -13.65 -12.46 -8.54
N GLN A 274 -14.67 -13.10 -8.00
CA GLN A 274 -16.07 -12.85 -8.40
C GLN A 274 -16.54 -11.45 -8.03
N GLN A 275 -16.14 -10.94 -6.85
CA GLN A 275 -16.42 -9.55 -6.47
C GLN A 275 -15.77 -8.56 -7.46
N SER A 276 -14.53 -8.86 -7.88
CA SER A 276 -13.86 -8.07 -8.92
C SER A 276 -14.59 -8.08 -10.24
N LEU A 277 -15.06 -9.25 -10.68
CA LEU A 277 -15.87 -9.38 -11.91
C LEU A 277 -17.15 -8.56 -11.84
N HIS A 278 -17.88 -8.65 -10.74
CA HIS A 278 -19.11 -7.90 -10.54
C HIS A 278 -18.91 -6.38 -10.68
N ILE A 279 -17.84 -5.85 -10.08
CA ILE A 279 -17.51 -4.43 -10.20
C ILE A 279 -17.05 -4.10 -11.63
N ALA A 280 -16.23 -4.94 -12.26
CA ALA A 280 -15.77 -4.73 -13.64
C ALA A 280 -16.93 -4.74 -14.63
N ASP A 281 -17.97 -5.56 -14.41
CA ASP A 281 -19.20 -5.56 -15.17
C ASP A 281 -19.96 -4.24 -15.02
N SER A 282 -20.12 -3.74 -13.80
CA SER A 282 -20.80 -2.47 -13.54
C SER A 282 -20.08 -1.29 -14.20
N LEU A 283 -18.74 -1.35 -14.28
CA LEU A 283 -17.91 -0.35 -14.95
C LEU A 283 -17.89 -0.51 -16.48
N ARG A 284 -18.43 -1.59 -17.03
CA ARG A 284 -18.39 -1.95 -18.46
C ARG A 284 -16.99 -1.91 -19.05
N TYR A 285 -15.97 -2.29 -18.25
CA TYR A 285 -14.56 -2.26 -18.65
C TYR A 285 -13.98 -3.67 -18.70
N GLU A 286 -14.05 -4.29 -19.90
CA GLU A 286 -13.65 -5.68 -20.14
C GLU A 286 -12.20 -6.04 -19.74
N PRO A 287 -11.18 -5.16 -19.93
CA PRO A 287 -9.82 -5.50 -19.53
C PRO A 287 -9.65 -5.88 -18.05
N LEU A 288 -10.50 -5.36 -17.15
CA LEU A 288 -10.48 -5.72 -15.73
C LEU A 288 -11.05 -7.11 -15.43
N LYS A 289 -11.86 -7.66 -16.34
CA LYS A 289 -12.46 -8.99 -16.15
C LYS A 289 -11.46 -10.11 -16.37
N ILE A 290 -10.51 -9.93 -17.31
CA ILE A 290 -9.59 -10.98 -17.73
C ILE A 290 -8.75 -11.55 -16.59
N PRO A 291 -8.08 -10.74 -15.74
CA PRO A 291 -7.33 -11.28 -14.60
C PRO A 291 -8.20 -12.13 -13.67
N ALA A 292 -9.43 -11.70 -13.41
CA ALA A 292 -10.35 -12.44 -12.55
C ALA A 292 -10.83 -13.75 -13.19
N TYR A 293 -11.19 -13.74 -14.47
CA TYR A 293 -11.56 -14.96 -15.19
C TYR A 293 -10.43 -15.98 -15.20
N MET A 294 -9.22 -15.54 -15.51
CA MET A 294 -8.04 -16.42 -15.54
C MET A 294 -7.68 -16.91 -14.14
N GLY A 295 -7.84 -16.06 -13.11
CA GLY A 295 -7.66 -16.45 -11.71
C GLY A 295 -8.61 -17.57 -11.28
N ILE A 296 -9.90 -17.45 -11.60
CA ILE A 296 -10.91 -18.47 -11.29
C ILE A 296 -10.60 -19.77 -12.04
N LEU A 297 -10.28 -19.68 -13.33
CA LEU A 297 -9.88 -20.85 -14.12
C LEU A 297 -8.67 -21.55 -13.48
N ASN A 298 -7.65 -20.78 -13.09
CA ASN A 298 -6.46 -21.30 -12.44
C ASN A 298 -6.80 -21.98 -11.09
N ASN A 299 -7.72 -21.42 -10.31
CA ASN A 299 -8.14 -22.01 -9.05
C ASN A 299 -8.81 -23.38 -9.24
N TYR A 300 -9.62 -23.58 -10.28
CA TYR A 300 -10.17 -24.90 -10.62
C TYR A 300 -9.05 -25.89 -10.93
N LEU A 301 -8.03 -25.48 -11.69
CA LEU A 301 -6.91 -26.35 -12.05
C LEU A 301 -6.05 -26.71 -10.83
N LEU A 302 -5.70 -25.72 -10.01
CA LEU A 302 -4.88 -25.92 -8.81
C LEU A 302 -5.59 -26.73 -7.72
N SER A 303 -6.92 -26.67 -7.68
CA SER A 303 -7.74 -27.48 -6.77
C SER A 303 -8.01 -28.91 -7.28
N GLY A 304 -7.44 -29.32 -8.43
CA GLY A 304 -7.63 -30.65 -9.00
C GLY A 304 -9.04 -30.87 -9.60
N ARG A 305 -9.66 -29.83 -10.13
CA ARG A 305 -11.02 -29.83 -10.69
C ARG A 305 -11.03 -29.52 -12.21
N PRO A 306 -10.32 -30.30 -13.05
CA PRO A 306 -10.14 -29.99 -14.47
C PRO A 306 -11.45 -30.07 -15.28
N ALA A 307 -12.41 -30.90 -14.87
CA ALA A 307 -13.71 -30.98 -15.53
C ALA A 307 -14.50 -29.67 -15.39
N GLU A 308 -14.47 -29.08 -14.20
CA GLU A 308 -15.12 -27.79 -13.94
C GLU A 308 -14.37 -26.64 -14.62
N ALA A 309 -13.03 -26.70 -14.66
CA ALA A 309 -12.21 -25.78 -15.45
C ALA A 309 -12.62 -25.79 -16.93
N LEU A 310 -12.87 -26.97 -17.50
CA LEU A 310 -13.30 -27.13 -18.89
C LEU A 310 -14.67 -26.51 -19.12
N ILE A 311 -15.65 -26.77 -18.24
CA ILE A 311 -17.00 -26.20 -18.30
C ILE A 311 -16.92 -24.68 -18.20
N TYR A 312 -16.15 -24.18 -17.24
CA TYR A 312 -15.96 -22.75 -17.03
C TYR A 312 -15.37 -22.05 -18.26
N LEU A 313 -14.28 -22.61 -18.83
CA LEU A 313 -13.64 -22.06 -20.01
C LEU A 313 -14.55 -22.13 -21.25
N ASN A 314 -15.30 -23.22 -21.43
CA ASN A 314 -16.23 -23.37 -22.55
C ASN A 314 -17.37 -22.32 -22.50
N ASN A 315 -17.87 -22.04 -21.32
CA ASN A 315 -18.95 -21.07 -21.10
C ASN A 315 -18.48 -19.62 -21.16
N SER A 316 -17.17 -19.36 -21.01
CA SER A 316 -16.59 -18.02 -21.02
C SER A 316 -16.43 -17.45 -22.44
N LYS A 317 -17.55 -17.24 -23.15
CA LYS A 317 -17.55 -16.74 -24.55
C LYS A 317 -16.89 -15.35 -24.65
N GLU A 318 -17.15 -14.47 -23.70
CA GLU A 318 -16.61 -13.10 -23.66
C GLU A 318 -15.08 -13.12 -23.52
N VAL A 319 -14.53 -14.00 -22.66
CA VAL A 319 -13.08 -14.16 -22.47
C VAL A 319 -12.40 -14.61 -23.74
N LYS A 320 -13.00 -15.59 -24.44
CA LYS A 320 -12.47 -16.09 -25.72
C LYS A 320 -12.51 -15.03 -26.81
N ALA A 321 -13.61 -14.31 -26.93
CA ALA A 321 -13.73 -13.20 -27.87
C ALA A 321 -12.75 -12.08 -27.58
N PHE A 322 -12.56 -11.73 -26.30
CA PHE A 322 -11.54 -10.78 -25.88
C PHE A 322 -10.14 -11.27 -26.20
N ALA A 323 -9.82 -12.52 -25.84
CA ALA A 323 -8.52 -13.11 -26.12
C ALA A 323 -8.22 -13.09 -27.64
N ALA A 324 -9.19 -13.44 -28.48
CA ALA A 324 -9.05 -13.38 -29.94
C ALA A 324 -8.78 -11.93 -30.42
N LYS A 325 -9.54 -10.96 -29.91
CA LYS A 325 -9.42 -9.54 -30.26
C LYS A 325 -8.05 -8.94 -29.93
N PHE A 326 -7.43 -9.41 -28.82
CA PHE A 326 -6.17 -8.87 -28.31
C PHE A 326 -4.97 -9.78 -28.59
N GLY A 327 -5.11 -10.80 -29.47
CA GLY A 327 -4.03 -11.70 -29.81
C GLY A 327 -3.59 -12.65 -28.68
N LEU A 328 -4.46 -12.87 -27.68
CA LEU A 328 -4.21 -13.72 -26.51
C LEU A 328 -4.76 -15.14 -26.66
N SER A 329 -5.18 -15.55 -27.88
CA SER A 329 -5.75 -16.89 -28.14
C SER A 329 -4.82 -18.02 -27.74
N HIS A 330 -3.50 -17.81 -27.82
CA HIS A 330 -2.48 -18.76 -27.38
C HIS A 330 -2.58 -19.10 -25.87
N GLN A 331 -3.04 -18.17 -25.03
CA GLN A 331 -3.27 -18.43 -23.61
C GLN A 331 -4.47 -19.35 -23.39
N ILE A 332 -5.52 -19.16 -24.18
CA ILE A 332 -6.70 -20.02 -24.16
C ILE A 332 -6.34 -21.42 -24.65
N ASP A 333 -5.56 -21.53 -25.73
CA ASP A 333 -5.06 -22.82 -26.23
C ASP A 333 -4.20 -23.52 -25.20
N TYR A 334 -3.29 -22.81 -24.55
CA TYR A 334 -2.48 -23.36 -23.48
C TYR A 334 -3.34 -23.89 -22.31
N ALA A 335 -4.37 -23.12 -21.89
CA ALA A 335 -5.29 -23.55 -20.85
C ALA A 335 -6.05 -24.82 -21.23
N TYR A 336 -6.53 -24.95 -22.48
CA TYR A 336 -7.12 -26.19 -22.98
C TYR A 336 -6.11 -27.34 -22.96
N GLY A 337 -4.85 -27.11 -23.39
CA GLY A 337 -3.78 -28.13 -23.35
C GLY A 337 -3.59 -28.67 -21.94
N TYR A 338 -3.52 -27.77 -20.94
CA TYR A 338 -3.40 -28.14 -19.53
C TYR A 338 -4.61 -28.95 -19.04
N ILE A 339 -5.82 -28.43 -19.26
CA ILE A 339 -7.08 -29.09 -18.84
C ILE A 339 -7.20 -30.49 -19.43
N TYR A 340 -6.97 -30.65 -20.74
CA TYR A 340 -7.06 -31.95 -21.40
C TYR A 340 -5.95 -32.93 -20.95
N THR A 341 -4.78 -32.42 -20.55
CA THR A 341 -3.75 -33.23 -19.91
C THR A 341 -4.26 -33.83 -18.60
N ASP A 342 -4.85 -33.03 -17.73
CA ASP A 342 -5.38 -33.49 -16.44
C ASP A 342 -6.62 -34.40 -16.59
N LEU A 343 -7.37 -34.26 -17.67
CA LEU A 343 -8.46 -35.16 -18.03
C LEU A 343 -8.01 -36.45 -18.72
N GLY A 344 -6.72 -36.66 -18.95
CA GLY A 344 -6.18 -37.84 -19.66
C GLY A 344 -6.47 -37.85 -21.16
N LYS A 345 -6.93 -36.74 -21.76
CA LYS A 345 -7.22 -36.62 -23.19
C LYS A 345 -6.02 -36.08 -23.96
N TYR A 346 -4.97 -36.88 -24.06
CA TYR A 346 -3.65 -36.43 -24.50
C TYR A 346 -3.61 -35.97 -25.97
N ASP A 347 -4.41 -36.55 -26.89
CA ASP A 347 -4.47 -36.08 -28.28
C ASP A 347 -5.04 -34.65 -28.37
N SER A 348 -6.09 -34.37 -27.62
CA SER A 348 -6.64 -33.03 -27.53
C SER A 348 -5.65 -32.08 -26.87
N ALA A 349 -4.98 -32.50 -25.80
CA ALA A 349 -3.97 -31.71 -25.13
C ALA A 349 -2.84 -31.32 -26.07
N LYS A 350 -2.30 -32.31 -26.83
CA LYS A 350 -1.25 -32.11 -27.82
C LYS A 350 -1.66 -31.12 -28.91
N PHE A 351 -2.88 -31.23 -29.43
CA PHE A 351 -3.41 -30.32 -30.43
C PHE A 351 -3.36 -28.85 -29.94
N TYR A 352 -3.84 -28.60 -28.74
CA TYR A 352 -3.86 -27.26 -28.18
C TYR A 352 -2.46 -26.74 -27.80
N TYR A 353 -1.56 -27.58 -27.28
CA TYR A 353 -0.18 -27.15 -27.02
C TYR A 353 0.55 -26.78 -28.32
N ILE A 354 0.36 -27.52 -29.40
CA ILE A 354 0.96 -27.21 -30.72
C ILE A 354 0.46 -25.86 -31.23
N ARG A 355 -0.83 -25.55 -31.06
CA ARG A 355 -1.39 -24.24 -31.44
C ARG A 355 -0.81 -23.08 -30.61
N ALA A 356 -0.51 -23.32 -29.35
CA ALA A 356 0.09 -22.32 -28.48
C ALA A 356 1.61 -22.14 -28.70
N ALA A 357 2.30 -23.15 -29.24
CA ALA A 357 3.75 -23.19 -29.38
C ALA A 357 4.41 -21.94 -29.98
N PRO A 358 3.93 -21.39 -31.13
CA PRO A 358 4.59 -20.25 -31.77
C PRO A 358 4.75 -19.02 -30.86
N PHE A 359 3.81 -18.81 -29.96
CA PHE A 359 3.92 -17.72 -29.00
C PHE A 359 4.94 -18.01 -27.91
N PHE A 360 4.87 -19.21 -27.31
CA PHE A 360 5.74 -19.56 -26.19
C PHE A 360 7.19 -19.76 -26.60
N GLU A 361 7.46 -20.11 -27.86
CA GLU A 361 8.82 -20.24 -28.38
C GLU A 361 9.45 -18.87 -28.70
N ASN A 362 8.68 -17.91 -29.23
CA ASN A 362 9.24 -16.71 -29.84
C ASN A 362 8.86 -15.40 -29.13
N ASN A 363 7.74 -15.36 -28.39
CA ASN A 363 7.13 -14.10 -27.95
C ASN A 363 6.88 -14.02 -26.44
N THR A 364 7.43 -14.94 -25.65
CA THR A 364 7.25 -14.97 -24.19
C THR A 364 8.57 -14.80 -23.43
N THR A 365 8.46 -14.60 -22.11
CA THR A 365 9.62 -14.57 -21.21
C THR A 365 10.21 -15.96 -21.00
N GLU A 366 11.45 -16.05 -20.48
CA GLU A 366 12.05 -17.33 -20.10
C GLU A 366 11.18 -18.10 -19.11
N ALA A 367 10.54 -17.39 -18.16
CA ALA A 367 9.58 -17.99 -17.25
C ALA A 367 8.38 -18.63 -17.98
N GLY A 368 7.83 -17.96 -18.97
CA GLY A 368 6.74 -18.48 -19.79
C GLY A 368 7.17 -19.70 -20.61
N ARG A 369 8.37 -19.66 -21.20
CA ARG A 369 8.94 -20.81 -21.93
C ARG A 369 9.16 -22.02 -21.03
N TYR A 370 9.69 -21.81 -19.82
CA TYR A 370 9.85 -22.87 -18.82
C TYR A 370 8.52 -23.57 -18.55
N VAL A 371 7.49 -22.82 -18.21
CA VAL A 371 6.18 -23.37 -17.87
C VAL A 371 5.57 -24.12 -19.06
N TYR A 372 5.71 -23.60 -20.26
CA TYR A 372 5.22 -24.27 -21.47
C TYR A 372 5.90 -25.63 -21.71
N TYR A 373 7.24 -25.66 -21.74
CA TYR A 373 7.96 -26.91 -21.96
C TYR A 373 7.77 -27.90 -20.83
N TYR A 374 7.68 -27.44 -19.59
CA TYR A 374 7.41 -28.29 -18.44
C TYR A 374 6.04 -28.97 -18.54
N GLN A 375 4.99 -28.23 -18.88
CA GLN A 375 3.64 -28.82 -19.01
C GLN A 375 3.50 -29.69 -20.25
N LEU A 376 4.15 -29.35 -21.34
CA LEU A 376 4.20 -30.20 -22.53
C LEU A 376 4.92 -31.52 -22.23
N ALA A 377 6.06 -31.45 -21.51
CA ALA A 377 6.78 -32.66 -21.06
C ALA A 377 5.92 -33.52 -20.12
N ARG A 378 5.20 -32.90 -19.20
CA ARG A 378 4.26 -33.59 -18.30
C ARG A 378 3.16 -34.30 -19.07
N MET A 379 2.60 -33.69 -20.08
CA MET A 379 1.62 -34.33 -20.98
C MET A 379 2.22 -35.57 -21.66
N TYR A 380 3.44 -35.48 -22.24
CA TYR A 380 4.10 -36.61 -22.86
C TYR A 380 4.47 -37.70 -21.85
N LYS A 381 4.90 -37.36 -20.63
CA LYS A 381 5.13 -38.31 -19.55
C LYS A 381 3.89 -39.12 -19.20
N LEU A 382 2.75 -38.44 -19.08
CA LEU A 382 1.45 -39.04 -18.73
C LEU A 382 0.88 -39.89 -19.89
N SER A 383 1.14 -39.51 -21.14
CA SER A 383 0.76 -40.28 -22.32
C SER A 383 1.70 -41.47 -22.61
N GLY A 384 2.82 -41.63 -21.88
CA GLY A 384 3.79 -42.72 -22.05
C GLY A 384 4.88 -42.46 -23.08
N ASP A 385 4.90 -41.31 -23.76
CA ASP A 385 5.96 -40.91 -24.70
C ASP A 385 7.19 -40.38 -23.92
N ASN A 386 7.92 -41.30 -23.28
CA ASN A 386 9.07 -40.96 -22.45
C ASN A 386 10.15 -40.17 -23.22
N LYS A 387 10.34 -40.45 -24.52
CA LYS A 387 11.36 -39.77 -25.33
C LYS A 387 11.04 -38.26 -25.42
N LYS A 388 9.82 -37.92 -25.82
CA LYS A 388 9.41 -36.51 -25.92
C LYS A 388 9.28 -35.83 -24.55
N ALA A 389 8.93 -36.59 -23.51
CA ALA A 389 8.93 -36.08 -22.15
C ALA A 389 10.34 -35.63 -21.74
N ILE A 390 11.36 -36.46 -21.94
CA ILE A 390 12.77 -36.17 -21.67
C ILE A 390 13.22 -34.92 -22.46
N GLU A 391 12.98 -34.88 -23.77
CA GLU A 391 13.38 -33.76 -24.63
C GLU A 391 12.83 -32.42 -24.10
N ASN A 392 11.59 -32.40 -23.68
CA ASN A 392 10.94 -31.14 -23.21
C ASN A 392 11.29 -30.81 -21.76
N PHE A 393 11.49 -31.79 -20.86
CA PHE A 393 12.01 -31.52 -19.52
C PHE A 393 13.46 -31.00 -19.54
N ILE A 394 14.30 -31.46 -20.47
CA ILE A 394 15.65 -30.93 -20.68
C ILE A 394 15.57 -29.45 -21.08
N LYS A 395 14.71 -29.10 -22.06
CA LYS A 395 14.50 -27.69 -22.45
C LYS A 395 14.03 -26.83 -21.25
N ALA A 396 13.13 -27.35 -20.43
CA ALA A 396 12.68 -26.65 -19.23
C ALA A 396 13.84 -26.46 -18.23
N LYS A 397 14.66 -27.48 -18.00
CA LYS A 397 15.83 -27.42 -17.12
C LYS A 397 16.86 -26.40 -17.61
N GLU A 398 17.20 -26.41 -18.92
CA GLU A 398 18.13 -25.46 -19.53
C GLU A 398 17.66 -23.99 -19.33
N ILE A 399 16.36 -23.75 -19.39
CA ILE A 399 15.80 -22.44 -19.08
C ILE A 399 15.95 -22.13 -17.59
N GLY A 400 15.73 -23.10 -16.71
CA GLY A 400 15.97 -22.96 -15.27
C GLY A 400 17.42 -22.56 -14.96
N ASP A 401 18.39 -23.23 -15.61
CA ASP A 401 19.81 -22.90 -15.50
C ASP A 401 20.11 -21.48 -15.98
N LYS A 402 19.57 -21.09 -17.12
CA LYS A 402 19.77 -19.76 -17.71
C LYS A 402 19.30 -18.63 -16.81
N VAL A 403 18.20 -18.83 -16.07
CA VAL A 403 17.67 -17.84 -15.13
C VAL A 403 18.17 -18.04 -13.70
N ALA A 404 19.04 -19.02 -13.46
CA ALA A 404 19.58 -19.38 -12.16
C ALA A 404 18.49 -19.56 -11.08
N ASP A 405 17.43 -20.29 -11.42
CA ASP A 405 16.28 -20.54 -10.53
C ASP A 405 16.35 -21.96 -9.93
N PRO A 406 16.80 -22.10 -8.67
CA PRO A 406 16.99 -23.41 -8.04
C PRO A 406 15.71 -24.25 -7.96
N GLU A 407 14.55 -23.61 -7.76
CA GLU A 407 13.26 -24.30 -7.66
C GLU A 407 12.89 -24.96 -8.99
N ARG A 408 13.06 -24.26 -10.11
CA ARG A 408 12.79 -24.78 -11.45
C ARG A 408 13.75 -25.89 -11.86
N ILE A 409 15.03 -25.73 -11.51
CA ILE A 409 16.03 -26.75 -11.78
C ILE A 409 15.69 -28.01 -10.97
N GLN A 410 15.35 -27.88 -9.71
CA GLN A 410 14.94 -28.98 -8.84
C GLN A 410 13.71 -29.72 -9.40
N GLU A 411 12.64 -28.96 -9.78
CA GLU A 411 11.42 -29.57 -10.35
C GLU A 411 11.71 -30.36 -11.63
N ALA A 412 12.45 -29.76 -12.57
CA ALA A 412 12.79 -30.41 -13.82
C ALA A 412 13.69 -31.63 -13.59
N ALA A 413 14.68 -31.56 -12.69
CA ALA A 413 15.55 -32.66 -12.34
C ALA A 413 14.78 -33.84 -11.74
N LYS A 414 13.82 -33.59 -10.85
CA LYS A 414 12.93 -34.61 -10.28
C LYS A 414 12.14 -35.36 -11.35
N GLU A 415 11.60 -34.62 -12.32
CA GLU A 415 10.80 -35.19 -13.39
C GLU A 415 11.69 -35.99 -14.35
N LEU A 416 12.89 -35.49 -14.68
CA LEU A 416 13.87 -36.20 -15.52
C LEU A 416 14.33 -37.49 -14.86
N ASP A 417 14.68 -37.50 -13.57
CA ASP A 417 14.98 -38.71 -12.83
C ASP A 417 13.85 -39.74 -13.00
N THR A 418 12.62 -39.34 -12.75
CA THR A 418 11.46 -40.24 -12.85
C THR A 418 11.25 -40.79 -14.25
N VAL A 419 11.44 -39.99 -15.31
CA VAL A 419 11.21 -40.43 -16.70
C VAL A 419 12.36 -41.29 -17.19
N TYR A 420 13.61 -40.97 -16.87
CA TYR A 420 14.78 -41.82 -17.22
C TYR A 420 14.72 -43.18 -16.52
N LEU A 421 14.30 -43.19 -15.24
CA LEU A 421 14.08 -44.44 -14.51
C LEU A 421 13.04 -45.34 -15.22
N LYS A 422 11.91 -44.77 -15.64
CA LYS A 422 10.87 -45.48 -16.40
C LYS A 422 11.35 -45.93 -17.78
N ALA A 423 12.27 -45.20 -18.40
CA ALA A 423 12.88 -45.56 -19.68
C ALA A 423 13.99 -46.60 -19.56
N GLY A 424 14.38 -47.01 -18.33
CA GLY A 424 15.46 -47.97 -18.07
C GLY A 424 16.87 -47.37 -18.14
N ASP A 425 16.99 -46.04 -18.25
CA ASP A 425 18.28 -45.34 -18.28
C ASP A 425 18.69 -44.92 -16.85
N TYR A 426 19.24 -45.87 -16.13
CA TYR A 426 19.64 -45.71 -14.73
C TYR A 426 20.81 -44.75 -14.55
N LEU A 427 21.65 -44.54 -15.58
CA LEU A 427 22.77 -43.62 -15.50
C LEU A 427 22.29 -42.16 -15.42
N HIS A 428 21.44 -41.76 -16.35
CA HIS A 428 20.87 -40.42 -16.36
C HIS A 428 19.90 -40.22 -15.20
N SER A 429 19.10 -41.24 -14.82
CA SER A 429 18.25 -41.16 -13.62
C SER A 429 19.07 -40.80 -12.38
N LYS A 430 20.20 -41.51 -12.11
CA LYS A 430 21.09 -41.23 -10.98
C LYS A 430 21.68 -39.83 -11.03
N LEU A 431 22.04 -39.32 -12.22
CA LEU A 431 22.55 -37.96 -12.39
C LEU A 431 21.52 -36.91 -11.98
N PHE A 432 20.29 -37.04 -12.45
CA PHE A 432 19.22 -36.09 -12.16
C PHE A 432 18.70 -36.22 -10.72
N ALA A 433 18.71 -37.42 -10.14
CA ALA A 433 18.43 -37.62 -8.72
C ALA A 433 19.46 -36.88 -7.84
N ALA A 434 20.76 -36.98 -8.14
CA ALA A 434 21.79 -36.24 -7.41
C ALA A 434 21.58 -34.71 -7.52
N MET A 435 21.26 -34.21 -8.72
CA MET A 435 20.95 -32.80 -8.96
C MET A 435 19.71 -32.37 -8.15
N TYR A 436 18.66 -33.16 -8.14
CA TYR A 436 17.44 -32.89 -7.34
C TYR A 436 17.78 -32.68 -5.86
N TYR A 437 18.58 -33.60 -5.25
CA TYR A 437 18.94 -33.48 -3.85
C TYR A 437 19.84 -32.30 -3.57
N GLN A 438 20.81 -32.00 -4.46
CA GLN A 438 21.67 -30.80 -4.32
C GLN A 438 20.85 -29.50 -4.26
N TYR A 439 19.89 -29.34 -5.17
CA TYR A 439 19.05 -28.16 -5.20
C TYR A 439 18.01 -28.15 -4.07
N LYS A 440 17.54 -29.33 -3.61
CA LYS A 440 16.67 -29.47 -2.46
C LYS A 440 17.34 -28.92 -1.19
N ASP A 441 18.58 -29.31 -0.93
CA ASP A 441 19.34 -28.82 0.23
C ASP A 441 19.57 -27.30 0.16
N SER A 442 19.81 -26.77 -1.04
CA SER A 442 19.93 -25.32 -1.25
C SER A 442 18.64 -24.58 -0.93
N ILE A 443 17.49 -25.12 -1.33
CA ILE A 443 16.17 -24.53 -1.08
C ILE A 443 15.80 -24.64 0.40
N GLU A 444 16.14 -25.75 1.07
CA GLU A 444 15.92 -25.91 2.52
C GLU A 444 16.72 -24.89 3.34
N LYS A 445 17.97 -24.60 2.96
CA LYS A 445 18.77 -23.53 3.58
C LYS A 445 18.11 -22.14 3.39
N LEU A 446 17.58 -21.88 2.20
CA LEU A 446 16.80 -20.65 1.94
C LEU A 446 15.50 -20.60 2.77
N GLY A 447 14.91 -21.76 3.07
CA GLY A 447 13.75 -21.88 3.97
C GLY A 447 14.09 -21.50 5.42
N GLN A 448 15.23 -21.97 5.94
CA GLN A 448 15.71 -21.61 7.28
C GLN A 448 16.00 -20.10 7.40
N GLU A 449 16.60 -19.48 6.37
CA GLU A 449 16.73 -18.02 6.33
C GLU A 449 15.37 -17.30 6.39
N LYS A 450 14.36 -17.88 5.75
CA LYS A 450 13.00 -17.33 5.76
C LYS A 450 12.39 -17.38 7.16
N ASP A 451 12.52 -18.50 7.87
CA ASP A 451 11.99 -18.64 9.23
C ASP A 451 12.69 -17.67 10.20
N LEU A 452 14.01 -17.51 10.07
CA LEU A 452 14.78 -16.52 10.82
C LEU A 452 14.28 -15.09 10.53
N LEU A 453 14.09 -14.76 9.24
CA LEU A 453 13.58 -13.46 8.83
C LEU A 453 12.17 -13.20 9.36
N GLN A 454 11.29 -14.21 9.37
CA GLN A 454 9.95 -14.09 9.95
C GLN A 454 10.00 -13.81 11.45
N ALA A 455 10.89 -14.50 12.18
CA ALA A 455 11.11 -14.27 13.61
C ALA A 455 11.64 -12.86 13.89
N GLU A 456 12.63 -12.40 13.14
CA GLU A 456 13.18 -11.04 13.25
C GLU A 456 12.14 -9.97 12.89
N ALA A 457 11.32 -10.20 11.85
CA ALA A 457 10.24 -9.32 11.46
C ALA A 457 9.17 -9.21 12.55
N ALA A 458 8.84 -10.32 13.21
CA ALA A 458 7.90 -10.36 14.33
C ALA A 458 8.45 -9.61 15.55
N ASP A 459 9.74 -9.78 15.88
CA ASP A 459 10.39 -9.07 16.99
C ASP A 459 10.46 -7.56 16.72
N GLU A 460 10.77 -7.14 15.49
CA GLU A 460 10.78 -5.72 15.11
C GLU A 460 9.37 -5.10 15.21
N GLN A 461 8.34 -5.83 14.75
CA GLN A 461 6.96 -5.39 14.92
C GLN A 461 6.58 -5.25 16.40
N GLN A 462 6.94 -6.23 17.24
CA GLN A 462 6.69 -6.15 18.67
C GLN A 462 7.41 -4.98 19.36
N ARG A 463 8.65 -4.67 18.91
CA ARG A 463 9.38 -3.50 19.43
C ARG A 463 8.68 -2.20 19.09
N GLN A 464 8.20 -2.07 17.85
CA GLN A 464 7.47 -0.87 17.43
C GLN A 464 6.15 -0.72 18.18
N GLU A 465 5.40 -1.81 18.37
CA GLU A 465 4.18 -1.78 19.18
C GLU A 465 4.45 -1.40 20.63
N ARG A 466 5.56 -1.89 21.22
CA ARG A 466 5.99 -1.49 22.56
C ARG A 466 6.33 0.00 22.64
N GLN A 467 7.10 0.50 21.68
CA GLN A 467 7.45 1.93 21.63
C GLN A 467 6.21 2.81 21.49
N GLN A 468 5.26 2.43 20.63
CA GLN A 468 3.99 3.15 20.50
C GLN A 468 3.19 3.16 21.81
N ARG A 469 3.11 2.02 22.51
CA ARG A 469 2.45 1.96 23.82
C ARG A 469 3.14 2.84 24.87
N GLU A 470 4.47 2.81 24.90
CA GLU A 470 5.25 3.67 25.81
C GLU A 470 5.04 5.16 25.51
N GLU A 471 5.02 5.56 24.23
CA GLU A 471 4.69 6.93 23.84
C GLU A 471 3.27 7.34 24.22
N GLU A 472 2.28 6.44 24.01
CA GLU A 472 0.91 6.68 24.43
C GLU A 472 0.78 6.78 25.95
N GLU A 473 1.46 5.91 26.69
CA GLU A 473 1.47 5.95 28.16
C GLU A 473 2.15 7.23 28.67
N TYR A 474 3.26 7.64 28.04
CA TYR A 474 3.91 8.90 28.35
C TYR A 474 2.98 10.11 28.12
N LYS A 475 2.29 10.13 26.98
CA LYS A 475 1.28 11.18 26.67
C LYS A 475 0.13 11.15 27.70
N LYS A 476 -0.38 9.97 28.05
CA LYS A 476 -1.41 9.80 29.10
C LYS A 476 -0.92 10.31 30.45
N ARG A 477 0.31 9.94 30.85
CA ARG A 477 0.93 10.39 32.11
C ARG A 477 1.12 11.89 32.14
N LYS A 478 1.63 12.49 31.06
CA LYS A 478 1.76 13.94 30.93
C LYS A 478 0.40 14.65 31.04
N ASN A 479 -0.61 14.16 30.38
CA ASN A 479 -1.96 14.70 30.46
C ASN A 479 -2.53 14.58 31.89
N ASN A 480 -2.33 13.44 32.56
CA ASN A 480 -2.77 13.25 33.94
C ASN A 480 -2.09 14.23 34.90
N ILE A 481 -0.78 14.50 34.74
CA ILE A 481 -0.07 15.51 35.51
C ILE A 481 -0.68 16.90 35.28
N GLN A 482 -0.99 17.26 34.04
CA GLN A 482 -1.65 18.52 33.72
C GLN A 482 -3.04 18.61 34.35
N TYR A 483 -3.86 17.56 34.27
CA TYR A 483 -5.16 17.52 34.93
C TYR A 483 -5.04 17.68 36.44
N THR A 484 -4.07 17.00 37.06
CA THR A 484 -3.81 17.12 38.49
C THR A 484 -3.39 18.55 38.87
N ALA A 485 -2.49 19.16 38.11
CA ALA A 485 -2.06 20.52 38.33
C ALA A 485 -3.21 21.53 38.22
N ILE A 486 -4.08 21.37 37.21
CA ILE A 486 -5.28 22.20 37.03
C ILE A 486 -6.24 22.02 38.24
N THR A 487 -6.45 20.78 38.67
CA THR A 487 -7.30 20.46 39.83
C THR A 487 -6.80 21.17 41.09
N ILE A 488 -5.48 21.07 41.36
CA ILE A 488 -4.84 21.73 42.50
C ILE A 488 -4.98 23.26 42.38
N GLY A 489 -4.79 23.80 41.17
CA GLY A 489 -4.96 25.23 40.91
C GLY A 489 -6.39 25.73 41.20
N ILE A 490 -7.39 24.98 40.74
CA ILE A 490 -8.82 25.31 41.01
C ILE A 490 -9.13 25.20 42.51
N ALA A 491 -8.63 24.17 43.19
CA ALA A 491 -8.79 24.00 44.63
C ALA A 491 -8.14 25.15 45.41
N ALA A 492 -6.95 25.61 45.01
CA ALA A 492 -6.28 26.75 45.60
C ALA A 492 -7.07 28.07 45.39
N LEU A 493 -7.66 28.28 44.21
CA LEU A 493 -8.54 29.41 43.95
C LEU A 493 -9.80 29.38 44.79
N LEU A 494 -10.42 28.22 45.02
CA LEU A 494 -11.58 28.07 45.92
C LEU A 494 -11.21 28.39 47.35
N ILE A 495 -10.06 27.90 47.85
CA ILE A 495 -9.54 28.21 49.19
C ILE A 495 -9.26 29.72 49.30
N MET A 496 -8.60 30.31 48.30
CA MET A 496 -8.31 31.74 48.25
C MET A 496 -9.59 32.57 48.32
N MET A 497 -10.64 32.14 47.62
CA MET A 497 -11.95 32.83 47.65
C MET A 497 -12.56 32.83 49.07
N VAL A 498 -12.46 31.70 49.80
CA VAL A 498 -12.91 31.63 51.19
C VAL A 498 -12.07 32.54 52.09
N VAL A 499 -10.75 32.54 51.91
CA VAL A 499 -9.82 33.40 52.69
C VAL A 499 -10.07 34.88 52.40
N LEU A 500 -10.32 35.26 51.15
CA LEU A 500 -10.67 36.67 50.79
C LEU A 500 -11.94 37.14 51.49
N GLY A 501 -12.91 36.27 51.75
CA GLY A 501 -14.10 36.58 52.56
C GLY A 501 -13.82 36.93 54.02
N MET A 502 -12.61 36.57 54.53
CA MET A 502 -12.18 36.91 55.88
C MET A 502 -11.53 38.30 56.01
N PHE A 503 -11.23 38.96 54.88
CA PHE A 503 -10.61 40.26 54.81
C PHE A 503 -11.60 41.33 54.29
N LYS A 504 -11.38 42.61 54.61
CA LYS A 504 -12.18 43.72 54.04
C LYS A 504 -11.77 43.96 52.58
N VAL A 505 -12.33 43.15 51.70
CA VAL A 505 -12.12 43.26 50.23
C VAL A 505 -13.39 43.77 49.60
N SER A 506 -13.30 44.53 48.49
CA SER A 506 -14.45 45.03 47.79
C SER A 506 -15.34 43.89 47.25
N ALA A 507 -16.65 44.03 47.38
CA ALA A 507 -17.61 43.04 46.88
C ALA A 507 -17.46 42.76 45.38
N GLY A 508 -17.05 43.78 44.60
CA GLY A 508 -16.79 43.62 43.17
C GLY A 508 -15.59 42.72 42.86
N PHE A 509 -14.53 42.79 43.65
CA PHE A 509 -13.35 41.92 43.49
C PHE A 509 -13.67 40.48 43.86
N ILE A 510 -14.40 40.25 44.97
CA ILE A 510 -14.85 38.88 45.36
C ILE A 510 -15.74 38.30 44.25
N LYS A 511 -16.62 39.10 43.67
CA LYS A 511 -17.50 38.70 42.57
C LYS A 511 -16.71 38.29 41.31
N ALA A 512 -15.69 39.06 40.94
CA ALA A 512 -14.84 38.77 39.80
C ALA A 512 -14.02 37.46 40.01
N VAL A 513 -13.39 37.30 41.19
CA VAL A 513 -12.62 36.07 41.51
C VAL A 513 -13.53 34.84 41.54
N SER A 514 -14.74 34.96 42.11
CA SER A 514 -15.75 33.91 42.15
C SER A 514 -16.14 33.48 40.72
N PHE A 515 -16.43 34.45 39.86
CA PHE A 515 -16.78 34.20 38.46
C PHE A 515 -15.69 33.42 37.72
N PHE A 516 -14.45 33.89 37.79
CA PHE A 516 -13.33 33.19 37.13
C PHE A 516 -13.06 31.79 37.69
N THR A 517 -13.16 31.63 39.02
CA THR A 517 -12.96 30.32 39.67
C THR A 517 -14.02 29.33 39.23
N PHE A 518 -15.29 29.70 39.19
CA PHE A 518 -16.36 28.83 38.72
C PHE A 518 -16.29 28.59 37.22
N LEU A 519 -15.91 29.57 36.41
CA LEU A 519 -15.70 29.40 34.98
C LEU A 519 -14.62 28.33 34.72
N MET A 520 -13.46 28.45 35.40
CA MET A 520 -12.39 27.45 35.28
C MET A 520 -12.83 26.05 35.76
N LEU A 521 -13.63 26.00 36.83
CA LEU A 521 -14.18 24.73 37.33
C LEU A 521 -15.09 24.07 36.27
N PHE A 522 -15.93 24.82 35.61
CA PHE A 522 -16.84 24.33 34.59
C PHE A 522 -16.09 23.87 33.35
N GLU A 523 -15.15 24.66 32.86
CA GLU A 523 -14.29 24.26 31.75
C GLU A 523 -13.51 22.99 32.06
N PHE A 524 -13.04 22.85 33.31
CA PHE A 524 -12.32 21.65 33.74
C PHE A 524 -13.23 20.42 33.78
N ILE A 525 -14.44 20.54 34.36
CA ILE A 525 -15.43 19.46 34.34
C ILE A 525 -15.71 19.02 32.91
N PHE A 526 -15.90 19.97 32.02
CA PHE A 526 -16.11 19.75 30.60
C PHE A 526 -14.94 19.00 29.94
N LEU A 527 -13.72 19.43 30.22
CA LEU A 527 -12.49 18.81 29.70
C LEU A 527 -12.34 17.34 30.16
N VAL A 528 -12.67 17.06 31.43
CA VAL A 528 -12.60 15.71 32.01
C VAL A 528 -13.63 14.78 31.36
N PHE A 529 -14.85 15.26 31.14
CA PHE A 529 -15.93 14.44 30.59
C PHE A 529 -15.93 14.34 29.06
N LYS A 530 -15.14 15.15 28.35
CA LYS A 530 -15.07 15.21 26.87
C LYS A 530 -14.90 13.82 26.23
N LYS A 531 -14.03 12.98 26.80
CA LYS A 531 -13.79 11.62 26.30
C LYS A 531 -15.01 10.71 26.46
N ASN A 532 -15.69 10.80 27.58
CA ASN A 532 -16.88 10.01 27.86
C ASN A 532 -18.05 10.48 26.99
N ILE A 533 -18.19 11.79 26.79
CA ILE A 533 -19.17 12.38 25.89
C ILE A 533 -18.96 11.87 24.47
N HIS A 534 -17.72 11.94 23.96
CA HIS A 534 -17.37 11.46 22.63
C HIS A 534 -17.61 9.95 22.44
N SER A 535 -17.43 9.15 23.51
CA SER A 535 -17.74 7.72 23.49
C SER A 535 -19.25 7.44 23.43
N ILE A 536 -20.07 8.26 24.12
CA ILE A 536 -21.55 8.10 24.13
C ILE A 536 -22.16 8.60 22.82
N THR A 537 -21.59 9.64 22.25
CA THR A 537 -22.09 10.30 21.02
C THR A 537 -21.56 9.67 19.74
N HIS A 538 -20.65 8.67 19.86
CA HIS A 538 -19.93 8.05 18.74
C HIS A 538 -19.17 9.06 17.87
N GLY A 539 -18.81 10.22 18.45
CA GLY A 539 -18.04 11.27 17.75
C GLY A 539 -18.84 12.09 16.74
N GLU A 540 -20.16 12.02 16.76
CA GLU A 540 -21.00 12.85 15.89
C GLU A 540 -21.08 14.29 16.43
N PRO A 541 -20.60 15.30 15.68
CA PRO A 541 -20.46 16.69 16.19
C PRO A 541 -21.76 17.30 16.71
N TRP A 542 -22.89 16.99 16.10
CA TRP A 542 -24.18 17.54 16.53
C TRP A 542 -24.67 16.93 17.85
N LYS A 543 -24.38 15.64 18.11
CA LYS A 543 -24.67 14.96 19.38
C LYS A 543 -23.77 15.49 20.49
N ASP A 544 -22.46 15.68 20.18
CA ASP A 544 -21.52 16.33 21.09
C ASP A 544 -22.05 17.71 21.49
N LEU A 545 -22.45 18.52 20.51
CA LEU A 545 -23.01 19.87 20.76
C LEU A 545 -24.30 19.81 21.58
N ALA A 546 -25.23 18.92 21.27
CA ALA A 546 -26.49 18.76 22.00
C ALA A 546 -26.25 18.37 23.46
N PHE A 547 -25.30 17.43 23.70
CA PHE A 547 -24.91 17.03 25.05
C PHE A 547 -24.26 18.19 25.82
N MET A 548 -23.43 18.99 25.13
CA MET A 548 -22.81 20.20 25.70
C MET A 548 -23.81 21.24 26.11
N ILE A 549 -24.80 21.51 25.27
CA ILE A 549 -25.90 22.45 25.55
C ILE A 549 -26.70 21.93 26.75
N GLY A 550 -27.02 20.66 26.81
CA GLY A 550 -27.72 20.03 27.95
C GLY A 550 -26.94 20.16 29.26
N LEU A 551 -25.64 19.89 29.22
CA LEU A 551 -24.75 20.03 30.39
C LEU A 551 -24.64 21.50 30.83
N ALA A 552 -24.50 22.45 29.89
CA ALA A 552 -24.46 23.86 30.16
C ALA A 552 -25.78 24.36 30.77
N ALA A 553 -26.94 23.92 30.25
CA ALA A 553 -28.25 24.24 30.76
C ALA A 553 -28.46 23.79 32.23
N LEU A 554 -27.76 22.73 32.66
CA LEU A 554 -27.79 22.24 34.04
C LEU A 554 -26.76 22.94 34.93
N LEU A 555 -25.59 23.23 34.38
CA LEU A 555 -24.48 23.84 35.14
C LEU A 555 -24.62 25.33 35.33
N VAL A 556 -25.22 26.08 34.39
CA VAL A 556 -25.40 27.55 34.51
C VAL A 556 -26.34 27.95 35.66
N PRO A 557 -27.51 27.32 35.84
CA PRO A 557 -28.35 27.59 37.04
C PRO A 557 -27.67 27.18 38.33
N LEU A 558 -26.94 26.04 38.33
CA LEU A 558 -26.18 25.58 39.49
C LEU A 558 -25.07 26.58 39.86
N HIS A 559 -24.37 27.13 38.85
CA HIS A 559 -23.37 28.17 39.03
C HIS A 559 -24.00 29.41 39.73
N HIS A 560 -25.09 29.90 39.17
CA HIS A 560 -25.74 31.10 39.68
C HIS A 560 -26.25 30.90 41.13
N TRP A 561 -26.79 29.73 41.42
CA TRP A 561 -27.21 29.36 42.76
C TRP A 561 -26.03 29.25 43.73
N LEU A 562 -24.93 28.61 43.35
CA LEU A 562 -23.70 28.51 44.15
C LEU A 562 -23.05 29.86 44.35
N GLU A 563 -22.89 30.65 43.30
CA GLU A 563 -22.35 32.02 43.38
C GLU A 563 -23.16 32.87 44.36
N HIS A 564 -24.47 32.85 44.27
CA HIS A 564 -25.34 33.62 45.14
C HIS A 564 -25.25 33.17 46.60
N ARG A 565 -25.18 31.89 46.85
CA ARG A 565 -24.99 31.34 48.21
C ARG A 565 -23.62 31.66 48.79
N VAL A 566 -22.58 31.49 48.02
CA VAL A 566 -21.19 31.79 48.43
C VAL A 566 -21.01 33.27 48.67
N LEU A 567 -21.48 34.15 47.77
CA LEU A 567 -21.44 35.60 47.95
C LEU A 567 -22.23 36.02 49.19
N LYS A 568 -23.45 35.47 49.40
CA LYS A 568 -24.28 35.78 50.60
C LYS A 568 -23.57 35.32 51.85
N TYR A 569 -22.89 34.18 51.83
CA TYR A 569 -22.13 33.68 52.98
C TYR A 569 -20.89 34.51 53.28
N LEU A 570 -20.15 34.89 52.26
CA LEU A 570 -18.92 35.70 52.36
C LEU A 570 -19.20 37.19 52.68
N THR A 571 -20.37 37.73 52.29
CA THR A 571 -20.76 39.13 52.56
C THR A 571 -21.67 39.30 53.77
N SER A 572 -22.21 38.18 54.33
CA SER A 572 -23.02 38.22 55.59
C SER A 572 -22.14 38.49 56.81
N HIS A 573 -22.28 39.63 57.23
CA HIS A 573 -21.44 40.57 57.92
C HIS A 573 -20.80 40.28 59.26
N ASN A 574 -21.09 39.29 60.01
CA ASN A 574 -20.64 39.28 61.41
C ASN A 574 -19.90 38.03 61.91
N ARG A 575 -19.82 36.95 61.16
CA ARG A 575 -19.19 35.73 61.65
C ARG A 575 -17.76 35.48 61.13
N LEU A 576 -17.46 35.86 59.91
CA LEU A 576 -16.12 35.66 59.31
C LEU A 576 -15.13 36.73 59.75
N THR A 577 -15.56 37.99 59.91
CA THR A 577 -14.74 39.08 60.49
C THR A 577 -14.33 38.80 61.91
N SER A 578 -15.17 38.16 62.72
CA SER A 578 -14.86 37.73 64.08
C SER A 578 -13.83 36.59 64.07
N ALA A 579 -13.99 35.56 63.19
CA ALA A 579 -13.02 34.46 63.04
C ALA A 579 -11.66 34.96 62.51
N GLY A 580 -11.65 35.89 61.51
CA GLY A 580 -10.44 36.50 61.00
C GLY A 580 -9.69 37.32 62.04
N TYR A 581 -10.40 38.00 62.90
CA TYR A 581 -9.82 38.76 64.04
C TYR A 581 -9.15 37.82 65.04
N HIS A 582 -9.78 36.68 65.37
CA HIS A 582 -9.20 35.66 66.26
C HIS A 582 -7.97 34.98 65.64
N ILE A 583 -7.97 34.66 64.37
CA ILE A 583 -6.82 34.05 63.68
C ILE A 583 -5.68 35.08 63.56
N LYS A 584 -5.97 36.30 63.19
CA LYS A 584 -4.96 37.40 63.11
C LYS A 584 -4.32 37.63 64.48
N ASN A 585 -5.08 37.69 65.55
CA ASN A 585 -4.56 37.85 66.91
C ASN A 585 -3.76 36.63 67.38
N LYS A 586 -4.10 35.40 66.93
CA LYS A 586 -3.38 34.20 67.30
C LYS A 586 -2.05 34.07 66.51
N LEU A 587 -1.99 34.49 65.26
CA LEU A 587 -0.77 34.48 64.44
C LEU A 587 0.21 35.61 64.83
N PHE A 588 -0.28 36.81 65.13
CA PHE A 588 0.57 37.95 65.49
C PHE A 588 0.97 38.00 66.99
N ARG A 589 0.31 37.24 67.86
CA ARG A 589 0.76 37.03 69.24
C ARG A 589 1.89 36.05 69.41
N ARG A 590 2.15 35.20 68.37
CA ARG A 590 3.28 34.24 68.38
C ARG A 590 4.63 34.85 68.06
N ASN A 591 4.68 36.13 67.62
CA ASN A 591 5.93 36.85 67.35
C ASN A 591 6.32 37.90 68.40
N LYS A 592 5.71 37.80 69.64
CA LYS A 592 6.13 38.59 70.80
C LYS A 592 6.31 37.64 72.01
N LYS A 593 7.24 36.71 71.86
CA LYS A 593 7.94 36.03 72.95
C LYS A 593 9.34 35.71 72.50
#